data_b853c718c466f6f3bbb98966b6cb0faa
#
_entry.id   b853c718c466f6f3bbb98966b6cb0faa
#
_cell.length_a   1.000
_cell.length_b   1.000
_cell.length_c   1.000
_cell.angle_alpha   90.00
_cell.angle_beta   90.00
_cell.angle_gamma   90.00
#
_symmetry.space_group_name_H-M   'P 1'
#
loop_
_entity.id
_entity.type
_entity.pdbx_description
1 polymer ?
#
loop_
_entity_poly.entity_id
_entity_poly.type
_entity_poly.pdbx_seq_one_letter_code
_entity_poly.pdbx_strand_id
1 'polypeptide(L)'
;MGDIKRADFYDGPAHDYLGYWKGRDYEHDAERIAIDSLLTGQHFTHAVDVGGGYGRITALLPKYADHVTLAEPSSRQLDVAARFLGEGIERIQAQAAHLPFAAGSIDLVTMVRVMHHLPDPTAELAEIARVLDPVGFAVVEVANLGHARNRLRRLGRGIPAGPVDIRSPENRHDDEIPFVNHNLDTVTAQAAAVGLHVVRSLSVSNLRSGTLKRVVPHRVLLRVERAAQPALARLRFGPSIFLLLTKSS
;
A
#
# COMPACT_ATOMS: atom_id res chain seq x y z
N MET A 1 -4.18 -1.62 24.91
CA MET A 1 -4.86 -2.94 24.91
C MET A 1 -5.92 -3.01 23.78
N GLY A 2 -5.62 -2.45 22.59
CA GLY A 2 -6.51 -2.38 21.43
C GLY A 2 -6.06 -3.13 20.17
N ASP A 3 -4.87 -3.72 20.18
CA ASP A 3 -4.22 -4.21 18.95
C ASP A 3 -4.48 -5.68 18.59
N ILE A 4 -5.01 -6.48 19.52
CA ILE A 4 -5.26 -7.92 19.30
C ILE A 4 -6.42 -8.17 18.31
N LYS A 5 -7.38 -7.25 18.22
CA LYS A 5 -8.57 -7.42 17.35
C LYS A 5 -8.28 -7.33 15.84
N ARG A 6 -7.21 -6.65 15.41
CA ARG A 6 -6.89 -6.51 13.97
C ARG A 6 -6.29 -7.78 13.35
N ALA A 7 -5.51 -8.55 14.10
CA ALA A 7 -4.97 -9.82 13.64
C ALA A 7 -6.08 -10.85 13.41
N ASP A 8 -7.05 -10.92 14.33
CA ASP A 8 -8.15 -11.89 14.30
C ASP A 8 -9.05 -11.76 13.07
N PHE A 9 -9.15 -10.58 12.45
CA PHE A 9 -10.01 -10.38 11.29
C PHE A 9 -9.53 -11.13 10.05
N TYR A 10 -8.25 -11.03 9.70
CA TYR A 10 -7.69 -11.77 8.57
C TYR A 10 -7.46 -13.25 8.88
N ASP A 11 -7.53 -13.65 10.14
CA ASP A 11 -7.51 -15.04 10.60
C ASP A 11 -8.88 -15.72 10.48
N GLY A 12 -9.97 -14.95 10.29
CA GLY A 12 -11.32 -15.49 10.14
C GLY A 12 -11.51 -16.35 8.88
N PRO A 13 -12.31 -17.46 8.96
CA PRO A 13 -12.51 -18.40 7.85
C PRO A 13 -13.21 -17.77 6.63
N ALA A 14 -13.88 -16.63 6.79
CA ALA A 14 -14.62 -15.95 5.74
C ALA A 14 -13.72 -15.11 4.78
N HIS A 15 -12.44 -14.89 5.11
CA HIS A 15 -11.57 -14.00 4.34
C HIS A 15 -10.63 -14.79 3.42
N ASP A 16 -11.04 -14.98 2.17
CA ASP A 16 -10.18 -15.47 1.08
C ASP A 16 -9.50 -14.27 0.38
N TYR A 17 -8.43 -13.73 1.00
CA TYR A 17 -7.68 -12.62 0.43
C TYR A 17 -6.98 -13.00 -0.89
N LEU A 18 -6.57 -14.26 -1.05
CA LEU A 18 -6.04 -14.76 -2.33
C LEU A 18 -7.12 -14.75 -3.41
N GLY A 19 -8.35 -15.19 -3.07
CA GLY A 19 -9.51 -15.15 -3.97
C GLY A 19 -9.94 -13.72 -4.34
N TYR A 20 -9.73 -12.75 -3.46
CA TYR A 20 -10.03 -11.34 -3.73
C TYR A 20 -9.29 -10.81 -4.96
N TRP A 21 -8.11 -11.32 -5.27
CA TRP A 21 -7.30 -10.89 -6.42
C TRP A 21 -7.68 -11.57 -7.72
N LYS A 22 -8.54 -12.58 -7.74
CA LYS A 22 -9.04 -13.20 -8.97
C LYS A 22 -9.78 -12.17 -9.82
N GLY A 23 -9.37 -12.01 -11.09
CA GLY A 23 -9.92 -11.02 -12.02
C GLY A 23 -9.49 -9.57 -11.78
N ARG A 24 -8.49 -9.33 -10.93
CA ARG A 24 -7.89 -8.01 -10.66
C ARG A 24 -6.48 -7.87 -11.24
N ASP A 25 -6.19 -8.60 -12.32
CA ASP A 25 -4.87 -8.62 -12.96
C ASP A 25 -4.41 -7.22 -13.36
N TYR A 26 -5.35 -6.37 -13.85
CA TYR A 26 -5.03 -5.00 -14.21
C TYR A 26 -4.57 -4.18 -12.99
N GLU A 27 -5.28 -4.27 -11.88
CA GLU A 27 -4.94 -3.56 -10.64
C GLU A 27 -3.59 -4.04 -10.10
N HIS A 28 -3.36 -5.35 -10.09
CA HIS A 28 -2.07 -5.94 -9.70
C HIS A 28 -0.92 -5.45 -10.59
N ASP A 29 -1.07 -5.52 -11.90
CA ASP A 29 -0.04 -5.10 -12.85
C ASP A 29 0.21 -3.59 -12.80
N ALA A 30 -0.83 -2.76 -12.57
CA ALA A 30 -0.68 -1.33 -12.40
C ALA A 30 0.12 -0.96 -11.14
N GLU A 31 -0.09 -1.69 -10.03
CA GLU A 31 0.67 -1.55 -8.79
C GLU A 31 2.13 -1.99 -8.99
N ARG A 32 2.36 -3.13 -9.66
CA ARG A 32 3.69 -3.62 -10.00
C ARG A 32 4.46 -2.61 -10.86
N ILE A 33 3.81 -2.03 -11.88
CA ILE A 33 4.39 -0.98 -12.72
C ILE A 33 4.79 0.25 -11.89
N ALA A 34 3.99 0.63 -10.91
CA ALA A 34 4.30 1.75 -10.03
C ALA A 34 5.54 1.46 -9.17
N ILE A 35 5.61 0.30 -8.54
CA ILE A 35 6.77 -0.14 -7.76
C ILE A 35 8.01 -0.18 -8.65
N ASP A 36 7.94 -0.83 -9.82
CA ASP A 36 9.03 -0.86 -10.80
C ASP A 36 9.52 0.54 -11.16
N SER A 37 8.59 1.48 -11.37
CA SER A 37 8.92 2.86 -11.74
C SER A 37 9.55 3.63 -10.60
N LEU A 38 9.08 3.43 -9.36
CA LEU A 38 9.62 4.11 -8.17
C LEU A 38 11.02 3.61 -7.81
N LEU A 39 11.27 2.31 -7.97
CA LEU A 39 12.51 1.67 -7.58
C LEU A 39 13.51 1.46 -8.75
N THR A 40 13.23 2.01 -9.93
CA THR A 40 14.11 1.88 -11.10
C THR A 40 15.53 2.35 -10.79
N GLY A 41 16.51 1.48 -11.03
CA GLY A 41 17.94 1.77 -10.85
C GLY A 41 18.40 1.70 -9.39
N GLN A 42 17.54 1.31 -8.46
CA GLN A 42 17.88 1.09 -7.06
C GLN A 42 18.11 -0.39 -6.80
N HIS A 43 19.00 -0.67 -5.85
CA HIS A 43 19.21 -1.98 -5.27
C HIS A 43 19.45 -1.82 -3.77
N PHE A 44 18.90 -2.71 -2.97
CA PHE A 44 18.84 -2.63 -1.53
C PHE A 44 19.46 -3.87 -0.88
N THR A 45 19.93 -3.74 0.33
CA THR A 45 20.44 -4.89 1.11
C THR A 45 19.26 -5.63 1.75
N HIS A 46 18.33 -4.90 2.37
CA HIS A 46 17.22 -5.50 3.09
C HIS A 46 15.90 -4.76 2.85
N ALA A 47 14.95 -5.44 2.20
CA ALA A 47 13.59 -4.95 2.00
C ALA A 47 12.60 -5.61 2.96
N VAL A 48 11.69 -4.82 3.52
CA VAL A 48 10.58 -5.29 4.36
C VAL A 48 9.25 -4.91 3.74
N ASP A 49 8.37 -5.90 3.52
CA ASP A 49 6.99 -5.68 3.09
C ASP A 49 6.06 -5.73 4.31
N VAL A 50 5.53 -4.57 4.70
CA VAL A 50 4.73 -4.39 5.92
C VAL A 50 3.24 -4.57 5.60
N GLY A 51 2.60 -5.53 6.28
CA GLY A 51 1.21 -5.90 6.05
C GLY A 51 1.00 -6.52 4.66
N GLY A 52 2.00 -7.28 4.17
CA GLY A 52 2.00 -7.80 2.80
C GLY A 52 1.03 -8.96 2.55
N GLY A 53 0.26 -9.38 3.56
CA GLY A 53 -0.72 -10.47 3.45
C GLY A 53 -0.06 -11.79 3.05
N TYR A 54 -0.59 -12.43 2.01
CA TYR A 54 0.02 -13.66 1.48
C TYR A 54 1.31 -13.44 0.65
N GLY A 55 1.82 -12.21 0.58
CA GLY A 55 3.10 -11.92 -0.06
C GLY A 55 3.04 -11.50 -1.52
N ARG A 56 1.91 -10.99 -2.01
CA ARG A 56 1.72 -10.60 -3.41
C ARG A 56 2.72 -9.54 -3.89
N ILE A 57 3.00 -8.54 -3.07
CA ILE A 57 4.02 -7.52 -3.35
C ILE A 57 5.39 -8.03 -2.94
N THR A 58 5.49 -8.73 -1.81
CA THR A 58 6.72 -9.35 -1.33
C THR A 58 7.43 -10.16 -2.42
N ALA A 59 6.68 -10.92 -3.23
CA ALA A 59 7.22 -11.72 -4.34
C ALA A 59 7.94 -10.91 -5.43
N LEU A 60 7.75 -9.58 -5.48
CA LEU A 60 8.44 -8.69 -6.43
C LEU A 60 9.76 -8.17 -5.89
N LEU A 61 9.94 -8.16 -4.57
CA LEU A 61 11.04 -7.48 -3.89
C LEU A 61 12.42 -8.15 -4.10
N PRO A 62 12.54 -9.48 -4.31
CA PRO A 62 13.84 -10.10 -4.66
C PRO A 62 14.50 -9.53 -5.92
N LYS A 63 13.74 -8.83 -6.76
CA LYS A 63 14.29 -8.08 -7.91
C LYS A 63 15.11 -6.85 -7.48
N TYR A 64 14.84 -6.33 -6.28
CA TYR A 64 15.37 -5.05 -5.80
C TYR A 64 16.24 -5.18 -4.57
N ALA A 65 16.18 -6.30 -3.84
CA ALA A 65 16.89 -6.47 -2.59
C ALA A 65 17.51 -7.85 -2.45
N ASP A 66 18.65 -7.92 -1.74
CA ASP A 66 19.35 -9.18 -1.45
C ASP A 66 18.60 -10.01 -0.40
N HIS A 67 18.03 -9.34 0.62
CA HIS A 67 17.21 -9.94 1.66
C HIS A 67 15.82 -9.35 1.64
N VAL A 68 14.80 -10.21 1.77
CA VAL A 68 13.40 -9.79 1.79
C VAL A 68 12.69 -10.43 2.99
N THR A 69 12.03 -9.61 3.78
CA THR A 69 11.20 -10.04 4.90
C THR A 69 9.75 -9.61 4.68
N LEU A 70 8.81 -10.53 4.83
CA LEU A 70 7.38 -10.24 4.95
C LEU A 70 7.03 -10.06 6.42
N ALA A 71 6.56 -8.88 6.81
CA ALA A 71 6.02 -8.58 8.13
C ALA A 71 4.48 -8.49 8.05
N GLU A 72 3.78 -9.44 8.65
CA GLU A 72 2.32 -9.58 8.54
C GLU A 72 1.72 -9.95 9.91
N PRO A 73 0.67 -9.25 10.40
CA PRO A 73 0.09 -9.57 11.70
C PRO A 73 -0.72 -10.88 11.72
N SER A 74 -1.32 -11.29 10.59
CA SER A 74 -2.15 -12.49 10.51
C SER A 74 -1.29 -13.75 10.35
N SER A 75 -1.37 -14.68 11.32
CA SER A 75 -0.71 -15.97 11.23
C SER A 75 -1.24 -16.79 10.06
N ARG A 76 -2.53 -16.70 9.77
CA ARG A 76 -3.16 -17.38 8.62
C ARG A 76 -2.62 -16.85 7.29
N GLN A 77 -2.43 -15.55 7.14
CA GLN A 77 -1.84 -15.00 5.92
C GLN A 77 -0.37 -15.44 5.77
N LEU A 78 0.37 -15.55 6.87
CA LEU A 78 1.74 -16.08 6.86
C LEU A 78 1.78 -17.55 6.42
N ASP A 79 0.81 -18.37 6.82
CA ASP A 79 0.69 -19.76 6.36
C ASP A 79 0.40 -19.86 4.85
N VAL A 80 -0.41 -18.95 4.32
CA VAL A 80 -0.65 -18.84 2.87
C VAL A 80 0.61 -18.36 2.17
N ALA A 81 1.29 -17.34 2.73
CA ALA A 81 2.54 -16.80 2.23
C ALA A 81 3.65 -17.84 2.16
N ALA A 82 3.74 -18.74 3.16
CA ALA A 82 4.72 -19.83 3.16
C ALA A 82 4.62 -20.72 1.92
N ARG A 83 3.38 -21.01 1.50
CA ARG A 83 3.10 -21.80 0.29
C ARG A 83 3.28 -21.03 -1.00
N PHE A 84 3.00 -19.71 -0.96
CA PHE A 84 3.05 -18.83 -2.13
C PHE A 84 4.47 -18.37 -2.47
N LEU A 85 5.25 -17.97 -1.45
CA LEU A 85 6.60 -17.38 -1.60
C LEU A 85 7.73 -18.41 -1.63
N GLY A 86 7.50 -19.63 -1.09
CA GLY A 86 8.55 -20.63 -0.91
C GLY A 86 9.52 -20.29 0.24
N GLU A 87 10.72 -20.89 0.21
CA GLU A 87 11.67 -20.83 1.34
C GLU A 87 12.62 -19.61 1.33
N GLY A 88 12.74 -18.91 0.21
CA GLY A 88 13.75 -17.85 0.03
C GLY A 88 13.38 -16.49 0.66
N ILE A 89 12.20 -16.35 1.28
CA ILE A 89 11.71 -15.10 1.86
C ILE A 89 11.40 -15.33 3.34
N GLU A 90 11.97 -14.51 4.20
CA GLU A 90 11.70 -14.51 5.63
C GLU A 90 10.26 -14.03 5.90
N ARG A 91 9.60 -14.63 6.87
CA ARG A 91 8.23 -14.29 7.28
C ARG A 91 8.19 -14.09 8.78
N ILE A 92 7.74 -12.94 9.23
CA ILE A 92 7.61 -12.62 10.65
C ILE A 92 6.20 -12.16 10.97
N GLN A 93 5.69 -12.58 12.12
CA GLN A 93 4.43 -12.06 12.63
C GLN A 93 4.70 -10.74 13.35
N ALA A 94 4.26 -9.62 12.75
CA ALA A 94 4.47 -8.29 13.32
C ALA A 94 3.36 -7.34 12.89
N GLN A 95 3.07 -6.38 13.78
CA GLN A 95 2.19 -5.26 13.47
C GLN A 95 2.99 -4.10 12.89
N ALA A 96 2.37 -3.33 11.98
CA ALA A 96 3.01 -2.21 11.29
C ALA A 96 3.51 -1.11 12.24
N ALA A 97 2.87 -0.95 13.42
CA ALA A 97 3.28 -0.01 14.46
C ALA A 97 4.42 -0.52 15.37
N HIS A 98 4.82 -1.80 15.25
CA HIS A 98 5.83 -2.44 16.10
C HIS A 98 6.59 -3.49 15.30
N LEU A 99 7.59 -3.04 14.54
CA LEU A 99 8.42 -3.91 13.71
C LEU A 99 9.66 -4.39 14.50
N PRO A 100 10.00 -5.69 14.50
CA PRO A 100 11.08 -6.24 15.28
C PRO A 100 12.46 -6.00 14.63
N PHE A 101 12.70 -4.81 14.12
CA PHE A 101 13.95 -4.40 13.50
C PHE A 101 14.62 -3.28 14.31
N ALA A 102 15.94 -3.23 14.28
CA ALA A 102 16.68 -2.12 14.87
C ALA A 102 16.40 -0.80 14.13
N ALA A 103 16.57 0.32 14.81
CA ALA A 103 16.48 1.63 14.17
C ALA A 103 17.53 1.77 13.05
N GLY A 104 17.10 2.23 11.87
CA GLY A 104 17.99 2.47 10.74
C GLY A 104 18.58 1.20 10.10
N SER A 105 17.95 0.04 10.26
CA SER A 105 18.48 -1.24 9.75
C SER A 105 17.87 -1.72 8.44
N ILE A 106 16.86 -1.03 7.92
CA ILE A 106 16.12 -1.41 6.71
C ILE A 106 16.27 -0.31 5.67
N ASP A 107 16.72 -0.66 4.49
CA ASP A 107 16.92 0.31 3.40
C ASP A 107 15.76 0.36 2.37
N LEU A 108 14.84 -0.60 2.38
CA LEU A 108 13.57 -0.52 1.67
C LEU A 108 12.40 -1.00 2.54
N VAL A 109 11.38 -0.17 2.69
CA VAL A 109 10.08 -0.57 3.25
C VAL A 109 9.02 -0.45 2.17
N THR A 110 8.15 -1.47 2.01
CA THR A 110 6.91 -1.35 1.25
C THR A 110 5.71 -1.51 2.18
N MET A 111 4.68 -0.69 2.01
CA MET A 111 3.40 -0.79 2.72
C MET A 111 2.27 -0.52 1.72
N VAL A 112 1.72 -1.58 1.13
CA VAL A 112 0.75 -1.53 0.04
C VAL A 112 -0.55 -2.22 0.46
N ARG A 113 -1.67 -1.53 0.31
CA ARG A 113 -2.99 -2.01 0.73
C ARG A 113 -3.16 -2.18 2.24
N VAL A 114 -2.46 -1.37 3.03
CA VAL A 114 -2.53 -1.35 4.50
C VAL A 114 -3.19 -0.07 5.02
N MET A 115 -2.83 1.08 4.46
CA MET A 115 -3.27 2.40 4.94
C MET A 115 -4.79 2.54 5.08
N HIS A 116 -5.58 1.88 4.23
CA HIS A 116 -7.04 1.94 4.31
C HIS A 116 -7.63 1.25 5.56
N HIS A 117 -6.83 0.49 6.30
CA HIS A 117 -7.19 -0.09 7.59
C HIS A 117 -6.75 0.77 8.78
N LEU A 118 -6.06 1.86 8.54
CA LEU A 118 -5.46 2.74 9.55
C LEU A 118 -6.14 4.12 9.52
N PRO A 119 -7.18 4.38 10.33
CA PRO A 119 -7.79 5.71 10.40
C PRO A 119 -6.79 6.80 10.79
N ASP A 120 -5.83 6.49 11.65
CA ASP A 120 -4.67 7.33 11.99
C ASP A 120 -3.38 6.50 11.80
N PRO A 121 -2.64 6.71 10.70
CA PRO A 121 -1.42 5.94 10.40
C PRO A 121 -0.16 6.53 11.06
N THR A 122 -0.28 7.47 11.99
CA THR A 122 0.88 8.19 12.55
C THR A 122 1.86 7.25 13.25
N ALA A 123 1.37 6.24 13.99
CA ALA A 123 2.22 5.27 14.66
C ALA A 123 3.00 4.38 13.67
N GLU A 124 2.32 3.92 12.63
CA GLU A 124 2.92 3.09 11.58
C GLU A 124 3.95 3.87 10.75
N LEU A 125 3.65 5.12 10.42
CA LEU A 125 4.60 6.01 9.73
C LEU A 125 5.82 6.33 10.61
N ALA A 126 5.64 6.52 11.92
CA ALA A 126 6.74 6.72 12.87
C ALA A 126 7.62 5.47 12.96
N GLU A 127 7.02 4.29 12.96
CA GLU A 127 7.75 3.02 13.02
C GLU A 127 8.53 2.76 11.72
N ILE A 128 7.94 3.06 10.55
CA ILE A 128 8.67 3.06 9.28
C ILE A 128 9.87 4.02 9.34
N ALA A 129 9.66 5.25 9.82
CA ALA A 129 10.74 6.21 9.99
C ALA A 129 11.84 5.71 10.94
N ARG A 130 11.47 5.00 12.00
CA ARG A 130 12.43 4.43 12.96
C ARG A 130 13.32 3.37 12.32
N VAL A 131 12.72 2.38 11.64
CA VAL A 131 13.46 1.24 11.09
C VAL A 131 14.23 1.59 9.82
N LEU A 132 13.78 2.59 9.06
CA LEU A 132 14.37 2.99 7.79
C LEU A 132 15.77 3.55 7.99
N ASP A 133 16.72 3.10 7.16
CA ASP A 133 18.06 3.69 7.04
C ASP A 133 18.00 5.17 6.64
N PRO A 134 18.94 6.04 7.05
CA PRO A 134 18.95 7.45 6.66
C PRO A 134 18.92 7.71 5.15
N VAL A 135 19.47 6.80 4.34
CA VAL A 135 19.44 6.90 2.87
C VAL A 135 18.42 5.93 2.23
N GLY A 136 17.65 5.25 3.05
CA GLY A 136 16.63 4.28 2.61
C GLY A 136 15.36 4.92 2.05
N PHE A 137 14.54 4.08 1.45
CA PHE A 137 13.26 4.47 0.86
C PHE A 137 12.08 3.68 1.43
N ALA A 138 10.94 4.34 1.53
CA ALA A 138 9.67 3.66 1.78
C ALA A 138 8.70 3.90 0.62
N VAL A 139 8.05 2.83 0.14
CA VAL A 139 6.94 2.88 -0.82
C VAL A 139 5.65 2.65 -0.05
N VAL A 140 4.83 3.69 0.07
CA VAL A 140 3.55 3.63 0.80
C VAL A 140 2.40 3.90 -0.16
N GLU A 141 1.41 2.99 -0.17
CA GLU A 141 0.18 3.18 -0.94
C GLU A 141 -0.90 3.83 -0.07
N VAL A 142 -1.52 4.88 -0.59
CA VAL A 142 -2.59 5.63 0.05
C VAL A 142 -3.89 5.49 -0.75
N ALA A 143 -4.93 4.96 -0.13
CA ALA A 143 -6.27 4.95 -0.69
C ALA A 143 -6.80 6.39 -0.75
N ASN A 144 -6.90 6.94 -1.96
CA ASN A 144 -7.05 8.37 -2.22
C ASN A 144 -8.51 8.85 -2.12
N LEU A 145 -8.84 9.60 -1.08
CA LEU A 145 -10.14 10.24 -0.93
C LEU A 145 -10.40 11.29 -2.01
N GLY A 146 -9.34 11.98 -2.47
CA GLY A 146 -9.40 13.04 -3.47
C GLY A 146 -9.41 12.57 -4.93
N HIS A 147 -9.67 11.28 -5.21
CA HIS A 147 -9.68 10.78 -6.60
C HIS A 147 -10.77 11.45 -7.45
N ALA A 148 -10.58 11.50 -8.77
CA ALA A 148 -11.42 12.27 -9.71
C ALA A 148 -12.91 12.00 -9.56
N ARG A 149 -13.33 10.73 -9.48
CA ARG A 149 -14.74 10.36 -9.31
C ARG A 149 -15.34 10.89 -7.99
N ASN A 150 -14.57 10.86 -6.90
CA ASN A 150 -15.03 11.35 -5.62
C ASN A 150 -15.10 12.89 -5.59
N ARG A 151 -14.13 13.56 -6.21
CA ARG A 151 -14.21 15.04 -6.40
C ARG A 151 -15.43 15.46 -7.18
N LEU A 152 -15.77 14.74 -8.25
CA LEU A 152 -16.99 15.00 -9.01
C LEU A 152 -18.26 14.81 -8.16
N ARG A 153 -18.33 13.75 -7.34
CA ARG A 153 -19.45 13.51 -6.41
C ARG A 153 -19.56 14.56 -5.32
N ARG A 154 -18.43 15.18 -4.94
CA ARG A 154 -18.34 16.22 -3.89
C ARG A 154 -18.22 17.64 -4.45
N LEU A 155 -18.67 17.85 -5.69
CA LEU A 155 -18.58 19.15 -6.34
C LEU A 155 -19.18 20.24 -5.42
N GLY A 156 -18.36 21.27 -5.13
CA GLY A 156 -18.74 22.36 -4.22
C GLY A 156 -18.63 22.07 -2.71
N ARG A 157 -18.29 20.85 -2.27
CA ARG A 157 -18.21 20.48 -0.83
C ARG A 157 -16.79 20.29 -0.29
N GLY A 158 -15.76 20.34 -1.16
CA GLY A 158 -14.38 20.08 -0.77
C GLY A 158 -14.10 18.61 -0.38
N ILE A 159 -12.82 18.33 -0.12
CA ILE A 159 -12.35 17.03 0.36
C ILE A 159 -12.05 17.15 1.86
N PRO A 160 -12.67 16.32 2.73
CA PRO A 160 -12.39 16.34 4.16
C PRO A 160 -10.91 16.11 4.46
N ALA A 161 -10.41 16.69 5.54
CA ALA A 161 -9.03 16.46 6.00
C ALA A 161 -8.87 15.06 6.60
N GLY A 162 -9.87 14.59 7.37
CA GLY A 162 -9.84 13.28 8.00
C GLY A 162 -10.13 12.12 7.04
N PRO A 163 -9.90 10.89 7.49
CA PRO A 163 -10.24 9.68 6.77
C PRO A 163 -11.75 9.52 6.64
N VAL A 164 -12.19 8.93 5.54
CA VAL A 164 -13.62 8.70 5.28
C VAL A 164 -13.85 7.27 4.80
N ASP A 165 -14.73 6.56 5.49
CA ASP A 165 -15.24 5.28 5.00
C ASP A 165 -16.20 5.53 3.84
N ILE A 166 -15.82 5.05 2.66
CA ILE A 166 -16.58 5.22 1.42
C ILE A 166 -17.41 4.00 1.03
N ARG A 167 -17.42 2.96 1.86
CA ARG A 167 -18.27 1.77 1.63
C ARG A 167 -19.74 2.19 1.72
N SER A 168 -20.58 1.51 0.93
CA SER A 168 -22.02 1.65 1.09
C SER A 168 -22.47 1.02 2.43
N PRO A 169 -23.61 1.47 3.01
CA PRO A 169 -24.10 0.89 4.26
C PRO A 169 -24.26 -0.63 4.20
N GLU A 170 -24.66 -1.17 3.03
CA GLU A 170 -24.85 -2.60 2.82
C GLU A 170 -23.53 -3.40 2.85
N ASN A 171 -22.39 -2.73 2.61
CA ASN A 171 -21.05 -3.33 2.61
C ASN A 171 -20.27 -3.06 3.89
N ARG A 172 -20.91 -2.50 4.92
CA ARG A 172 -20.32 -2.28 6.25
C ARG A 172 -20.74 -3.39 7.20
N HIS A 173 -20.46 -4.63 6.82
CA HIS A 173 -20.88 -5.78 7.61
C HIS A 173 -20.05 -6.02 8.87
N ASP A 174 -18.86 -5.41 8.98
CA ASP A 174 -17.98 -5.54 10.13
C ASP A 174 -17.51 -4.16 10.58
N ASP A 175 -18.07 -3.68 11.66
CA ASP A 175 -17.68 -2.44 12.32
C ASP A 175 -16.29 -2.53 12.98
N GLU A 176 -15.65 -3.69 12.95
CA GLU A 176 -14.39 -3.95 13.64
C GLU A 176 -13.15 -3.56 12.82
N ILE A 177 -13.21 -3.56 11.47
CA ILE A 177 -12.08 -3.14 10.63
C ILE A 177 -12.41 -1.87 9.87
N PRO A 178 -11.64 -0.81 10.10
CA PRO A 178 -11.74 0.41 9.29
C PRO A 178 -11.47 0.10 7.80
N PHE A 179 -12.24 0.72 6.93
CA PHE A 179 -11.98 0.74 5.50
C PHE A 179 -12.14 2.17 4.98
N VAL A 180 -11.06 2.94 5.09
CA VAL A 180 -11.09 4.38 4.87
C VAL A 180 -10.24 4.81 3.69
N ASN A 181 -10.66 5.89 3.05
CA ASN A 181 -9.82 6.63 2.12
C ASN A 181 -9.30 7.88 2.82
N HIS A 182 -8.06 8.24 2.51
CA HIS A 182 -7.35 9.34 3.15
C HIS A 182 -7.28 10.59 2.27
N ASN A 183 -7.25 11.75 2.93
CA ASN A 183 -6.79 12.97 2.30
C ASN A 183 -5.26 12.93 2.19
N LEU A 184 -4.75 13.05 0.99
CA LEU A 184 -3.32 12.93 0.72
C LEU A 184 -2.49 14.02 1.42
N ASP A 185 -3.04 15.25 1.56
CA ASP A 185 -2.33 16.33 2.25
C ASP A 185 -2.16 16.00 3.75
N THR A 186 -3.18 15.41 4.36
CA THR A 186 -3.13 14.97 5.77
C THR A 186 -2.08 13.87 5.96
N VAL A 187 -2.08 12.83 5.11
CA VAL A 187 -1.08 11.75 5.19
C VAL A 187 0.33 12.29 4.95
N THR A 188 0.50 13.19 3.99
CA THR A 188 1.81 13.81 3.73
C THR A 188 2.30 14.64 4.92
N ALA A 189 1.40 15.37 5.58
CA ALA A 189 1.73 16.13 6.79
C ALA A 189 2.09 15.20 7.97
N GLN A 190 1.35 14.09 8.16
CA GLN A 190 1.67 13.07 9.16
C GLN A 190 3.04 12.42 8.90
N ALA A 191 3.34 12.08 7.65
CA ALA A 191 4.66 11.56 7.27
C ALA A 191 5.78 12.58 7.57
N ALA A 192 5.58 13.85 7.21
CA ALA A 192 6.55 14.91 7.49
C ALA A 192 6.77 15.13 8.99
N ALA A 193 5.72 15.00 9.82
CA ALA A 193 5.82 15.14 11.27
C ALA A 193 6.71 14.08 11.92
N VAL A 194 6.87 12.91 11.28
CA VAL A 194 7.75 11.83 11.74
C VAL A 194 9.08 11.77 10.98
N GLY A 195 9.40 12.80 10.18
CA GLY A 195 10.66 12.92 9.45
C GLY A 195 10.70 12.16 8.12
N LEU A 196 9.55 11.81 7.52
CA LEU A 196 9.46 11.20 6.19
C LEU A 196 9.00 12.24 5.17
N HIS A 197 9.72 12.34 4.04
CA HIS A 197 9.38 13.28 2.97
C HIS A 197 9.08 12.57 1.66
N VAL A 198 8.06 13.04 0.96
CA VAL A 198 7.67 12.54 -0.35
C VAL A 198 8.66 13.04 -1.40
N VAL A 199 9.41 12.14 -2.02
CA VAL A 199 10.32 12.47 -3.14
C VAL A 199 9.66 12.23 -4.51
N ARG A 200 8.69 11.29 -4.57
CA ARG A 200 7.97 10.98 -5.79
C ARG A 200 6.59 10.42 -5.49
N SER A 201 5.63 10.67 -6.38
CA SER A 201 4.29 10.07 -6.29
C SER A 201 3.80 9.58 -7.64
N LEU A 202 3.01 8.49 -7.63
CA LEU A 202 2.37 7.92 -8.81
C LEU A 202 0.88 7.67 -8.53
N SER A 203 0.04 7.99 -9.51
CA SER A 203 -1.38 7.67 -9.47
C SER A 203 -1.60 6.31 -10.10
N VAL A 204 -2.23 5.38 -9.40
CA VAL A 204 -2.31 3.98 -9.78
C VAL A 204 -3.75 3.51 -9.96
N SER A 205 -3.94 2.54 -10.85
CA SER A 205 -5.26 1.98 -11.21
C SER A 205 -6.19 3.03 -11.81
N ASN A 206 -5.65 3.91 -12.66
CA ASN A 206 -6.38 5.01 -13.27
C ASN A 206 -7.45 4.53 -14.27
N LEU A 207 -7.19 3.43 -14.98
CA LEU A 207 -8.02 2.90 -16.07
C LEU A 207 -8.82 1.65 -15.66
N ARG A 208 -9.22 1.53 -14.38
CA ARG A 208 -9.89 0.34 -13.83
C ARG A 208 -11.37 0.17 -14.24
N SER A 209 -11.88 0.95 -15.20
CA SER A 209 -13.25 0.79 -15.69
C SER A 209 -13.49 -0.60 -16.29
N GLY A 210 -14.54 -1.29 -15.86
CA GLY A 210 -14.88 -2.63 -16.37
C GLY A 210 -15.15 -2.64 -17.88
N THR A 211 -15.78 -1.58 -18.41
CA THR A 211 -15.99 -1.42 -19.85
C THR A 211 -14.66 -1.28 -20.59
N LEU A 212 -13.76 -0.44 -20.07
CA LEU A 212 -12.45 -0.23 -20.69
C LEU A 212 -11.62 -1.52 -20.72
N LYS A 213 -11.62 -2.27 -19.62
CA LYS A 213 -10.91 -3.56 -19.50
C LYS A 213 -11.46 -4.65 -20.43
N ARG A 214 -12.73 -4.55 -20.89
CA ARG A 214 -13.31 -5.49 -21.86
C ARG A 214 -12.95 -5.14 -23.32
N VAL A 215 -12.83 -3.85 -23.63
CA VAL A 215 -12.69 -3.37 -25.02
C VAL A 215 -11.23 -3.18 -25.43
N VAL A 216 -10.37 -2.77 -24.48
CA VAL A 216 -8.97 -2.46 -24.76
C VAL A 216 -8.07 -3.63 -24.32
N PRO A 217 -7.18 -4.12 -25.19
CA PRO A 217 -6.23 -5.17 -24.82
C PRO A 217 -5.43 -4.81 -23.57
N HIS A 218 -5.26 -5.76 -22.64
CA HIS A 218 -4.60 -5.57 -21.37
C HIS A 218 -3.22 -4.89 -21.48
N ARG A 219 -2.39 -5.35 -22.43
CA ARG A 219 -1.05 -4.78 -22.66
C ARG A 219 -1.09 -3.29 -23.06
N VAL A 220 -2.13 -2.88 -23.79
CA VAL A 220 -2.31 -1.48 -24.20
C VAL A 220 -2.72 -0.64 -22.98
N LEU A 221 -3.67 -1.15 -22.19
CA LEU A 221 -4.05 -0.49 -20.92
C LEU A 221 -2.86 -0.27 -20.00
N LEU A 222 -1.99 -1.27 -19.84
CA LEU A 222 -0.80 -1.16 -18.99
C LEU A 222 0.25 -0.17 -19.54
N ARG A 223 0.41 -0.09 -20.84
CA ARG A 223 1.30 0.92 -21.45
C ARG A 223 0.80 2.35 -21.19
N VAL A 224 -0.51 2.56 -21.39
CA VAL A 224 -1.15 3.86 -21.11
C VAL A 224 -1.09 4.17 -19.62
N GLU A 225 -1.40 3.20 -18.77
CA GLU A 225 -1.30 3.33 -17.30
C GLU A 225 0.10 3.77 -16.88
N ARG A 226 1.15 3.09 -17.33
CA ARG A 226 2.54 3.43 -17.04
C ARG A 226 2.89 4.87 -17.43
N ALA A 227 2.52 5.29 -18.63
CA ALA A 227 2.79 6.65 -19.11
C ALA A 227 2.00 7.71 -18.34
N ALA A 228 0.78 7.39 -17.93
CA ALA A 228 -0.12 8.32 -17.25
C ALA A 228 0.14 8.47 -15.75
N GLN A 229 0.69 7.47 -15.07
CA GLN A 229 0.87 7.45 -13.61
C GLN A 229 1.53 8.72 -13.06
N PRO A 230 2.66 9.24 -13.61
CA PRO A 230 3.31 10.44 -13.06
C PRO A 230 2.48 11.72 -13.26
N ALA A 231 1.89 11.90 -14.45
CA ALA A 231 1.09 13.09 -14.75
C ALA A 231 -0.21 13.12 -13.93
N LEU A 232 -0.87 11.97 -13.81
CA LEU A 232 -2.12 11.83 -13.05
C LEU A 232 -1.90 11.90 -11.53
N ALA A 233 -0.69 11.64 -11.03
CA ALA A 233 -0.34 11.85 -9.63
C ALA A 233 -0.45 13.31 -9.22
N ARG A 234 0.01 14.24 -10.06
CA ARG A 234 -0.12 15.71 -9.83
C ARG A 234 -1.58 16.13 -9.69
N LEU A 235 -2.47 15.45 -10.41
CA LEU A 235 -3.93 15.69 -10.36
C LEU A 235 -4.62 14.86 -9.26
N ARG A 236 -3.90 13.97 -8.56
CA ARG A 236 -4.46 13.01 -7.59
C ARG A 236 -5.66 12.25 -8.18
N PHE A 237 -5.52 11.81 -9.44
CA PHE A 237 -6.65 11.37 -10.26
C PHE A 237 -7.17 9.99 -9.84
N GLY A 238 -6.28 9.04 -9.67
CA GLY A 238 -6.62 7.63 -9.41
C GLY A 238 -7.06 7.36 -7.97
N PRO A 239 -7.64 6.19 -7.76
CA PRO A 239 -8.12 5.76 -6.45
C PRO A 239 -7.00 5.42 -5.48
N SER A 240 -5.80 5.21 -5.97
CA SER A 240 -4.62 4.82 -5.20
C SER A 240 -3.44 5.70 -5.59
N ILE A 241 -2.74 6.24 -4.61
CA ILE A 241 -1.51 7.03 -4.79
C ILE A 241 -0.37 6.28 -4.11
N PHE A 242 0.67 5.99 -4.87
CA PHE A 242 1.91 5.44 -4.37
C PHE A 242 2.89 6.58 -4.10
N LEU A 243 3.39 6.64 -2.89
CA LEU A 243 4.37 7.62 -2.42
C LEU A 243 5.71 6.93 -2.26
N LEU A 244 6.76 7.49 -2.84
CA LEU A 244 8.13 7.18 -2.47
C LEU A 244 8.58 8.20 -1.43
N LEU A 245 8.91 7.70 -0.25
CA LEU A 245 9.33 8.49 0.90
C LEU A 245 10.80 8.23 1.22
N THR A 246 11.48 9.23 1.80
CA THR A 246 12.82 9.10 2.37
C THR A 246 12.86 9.86 3.70
N LYS A 247 13.88 9.60 4.52
CA LYS A 247 14.09 10.37 5.75
C LYS A 247 14.64 11.76 5.43
N SER A 248 14.35 12.72 6.32
CA SER A 248 15.06 14.00 6.33
C SER A 248 16.52 13.78 6.68
N SER A 249 17.39 14.39 5.92
CA SER A 249 18.82 14.51 6.28
C SER A 249 18.97 15.36 7.53
#